data_566bd01959a89dc14426a90265d316e6
#
_entry.id   566bd01959a89dc14426a90265d316e6
#
_cell.length_a   1.000
_cell.length_b   1.000
_cell.length_c   1.000
_cell.angle_alpha   90.00
_cell.angle_beta   90.00
_cell.angle_gamma   90.00
#
_symmetry.space_group_name_H-M   'P 1'
#
loop_
_entity.id
_entity.type
_entity.pdbx_description
1 polymer ?
#
loop_
_entity_poly.entity_id
_entity_poly.type
_entity_poly.pdbx_seq_one_letter_code
_entity_poly.pdbx_strand_id
1 'polypeptide(L)'
;FKIETMEIIAEYKGKMTPDMFSDLLFNTGKEYGTCMVAVENNSVGYAVIDKIKERGYPNLYYSYKSSHEYVDPILGEHKSNAIAGFTTSSKSRPLIIAKMEEFIRNKLVKIYSKRLYNEMETFVWHNGKPQAMKKYNDDLIMACAIGCWVRDMAFEAGKRDIEFKKAML
;
A
#
# COMPACT_ATOMS: atom_id res chain seq x y z
N PHE A 1 -2.32 0.50 -8.48
CA PHE A 1 -1.53 1.57 -9.13
C PHE A 1 -0.73 1.02 -10.30
N LYS A 2 -0.77 1.71 -11.42
CA LYS A 2 0.20 1.55 -12.50
C LYS A 2 1.35 2.53 -12.24
N ILE A 3 2.51 1.99 -11.87
CA ILE A 3 3.65 2.80 -11.36
C ILE A 3 4.18 3.76 -12.42
N GLU A 4 4.27 3.33 -13.69
CA GLU A 4 4.84 4.11 -14.79
C GLU A 4 4.06 5.38 -15.11
N THR A 5 2.74 5.34 -14.94
CA THR A 5 1.85 6.47 -15.27
C THR A 5 1.22 7.11 -14.03
N MET A 6 1.45 6.53 -12.86
CA MET A 6 0.83 6.92 -11.58
C MET A 6 -0.69 6.98 -11.64
N GLU A 7 -1.30 5.97 -12.25
CA GLU A 7 -2.74 5.85 -12.39
C GLU A 7 -3.31 4.83 -11.43
N ILE A 8 -4.43 5.15 -10.78
CA ILE A 8 -5.27 4.19 -10.06
C ILE A 8 -6.17 3.52 -11.11
N ILE A 9 -5.73 2.37 -11.61
CA ILE A 9 -6.37 1.68 -12.75
C ILE A 9 -7.53 0.77 -12.35
N ALA A 10 -7.59 0.37 -11.08
CA ALA A 10 -8.68 -0.46 -10.55
C ALA A 10 -8.96 -0.11 -9.10
N GLU A 11 -10.19 -0.31 -8.68
CA GLU A 11 -10.67 -0.07 -7.33
C GLU A 11 -11.70 -1.11 -6.94
N TYR A 12 -11.58 -1.64 -5.75
CA TYR A 12 -12.61 -2.45 -5.11
C TYR A 12 -13.00 -1.83 -3.75
N LYS A 13 -14.29 -1.75 -3.49
CA LYS A 13 -14.84 -1.40 -2.17
C LYS A 13 -16.07 -2.28 -1.92
N GLY A 14 -16.04 -3.07 -0.85
CA GLY A 14 -17.13 -3.98 -0.53
C GLY A 14 -16.90 -4.68 0.81
N LYS A 15 -17.88 -5.47 1.23
CA LYS A 15 -17.80 -6.32 2.42
C LYS A 15 -17.63 -7.76 1.98
N MET A 16 -16.57 -8.41 2.44
CA MET A 16 -16.33 -9.84 2.24
C MET A 16 -15.52 -10.41 3.40
N THR A 17 -15.49 -11.73 3.49
CA THR A 17 -14.66 -12.40 4.50
C THR A 17 -13.17 -12.25 4.16
N PRO A 18 -12.26 -12.36 5.15
CA PRO A 18 -10.82 -12.32 4.90
C PRO A 18 -10.37 -13.33 3.84
N ASP A 19 -10.94 -14.54 3.83
CA ASP A 19 -10.62 -15.58 2.83
C ASP A 19 -10.99 -15.13 1.42
N MET A 20 -12.22 -14.67 1.22
CA MET A 20 -12.68 -14.16 -0.09
C MET A 20 -11.86 -12.95 -0.55
N PHE A 21 -11.46 -12.07 0.39
CA PHE A 21 -10.64 -10.91 0.06
C PHE A 21 -9.20 -11.31 -0.29
N SER A 22 -8.65 -12.31 0.40
CA SER A 22 -7.33 -12.86 0.06
C SER A 22 -7.32 -13.48 -1.33
N ASP A 23 -8.40 -14.19 -1.70
CA ASP A 23 -8.57 -14.76 -3.03
C ASP A 23 -8.65 -13.68 -4.12
N LEU A 24 -9.43 -12.63 -3.87
CA LEU A 24 -9.51 -11.48 -4.75
C LEU A 24 -8.13 -10.85 -4.98
N LEU A 25 -7.39 -10.56 -3.91
CA LEU A 25 -6.07 -9.94 -3.99
C LEU A 25 -5.05 -10.84 -4.70
N PHE A 26 -5.05 -12.14 -4.40
CA PHE A 26 -4.16 -13.11 -5.03
C PHE A 26 -4.40 -13.20 -6.55
N ASN A 27 -5.65 -13.34 -6.96
CA ASN A 27 -6.02 -13.48 -8.37
C ASN A 27 -5.77 -12.17 -9.14
N THR A 28 -6.21 -11.03 -8.59
CA THR A 28 -5.96 -9.71 -9.17
C THR A 28 -4.46 -9.42 -9.26
N GLY A 29 -3.71 -9.72 -8.21
CA GLY A 29 -2.26 -9.54 -8.23
C GLY A 29 -1.59 -10.33 -9.36
N LYS A 30 -2.00 -11.57 -9.59
CA LYS A 30 -1.51 -12.39 -10.71
C LYS A 30 -1.95 -11.86 -12.08
N GLU A 31 -3.19 -11.43 -12.21
CA GLU A 31 -3.73 -10.85 -13.44
C GLU A 31 -2.96 -9.60 -13.88
N TYR A 32 -2.53 -8.79 -12.92
CA TYR A 32 -1.67 -7.62 -13.14
C TYR A 32 -0.15 -7.94 -13.10
N GLY A 33 0.25 -9.12 -13.59
CA GLY A 33 1.65 -9.48 -13.76
C GLY A 33 2.38 -9.78 -12.46
N THR A 34 1.69 -10.36 -11.48
CA THR A 34 2.24 -10.62 -10.13
C THR A 34 2.71 -9.32 -9.46
N CYS A 35 1.88 -8.30 -9.54
CA CYS A 35 2.16 -6.99 -8.98
C CYS A 35 2.35 -7.04 -7.46
N MET A 36 3.03 -6.04 -6.90
CA MET A 36 3.19 -5.94 -5.45
C MET A 36 1.84 -5.77 -4.76
N VAL A 37 1.57 -6.59 -3.75
CA VAL A 37 0.38 -6.54 -2.90
C VAL A 37 0.78 -6.01 -1.52
N ALA A 38 0.31 -4.81 -1.17
CA ALA A 38 0.49 -4.21 0.14
C ALA A 38 -0.85 -4.21 0.89
N VAL A 39 -0.95 -4.99 1.94
CA VAL A 39 -2.14 -5.07 2.81
C VAL A 39 -1.86 -4.32 4.10
N GLU A 40 -2.81 -3.53 4.59
CA GLU A 40 -2.71 -2.95 5.92
C GLU A 40 -2.80 -4.06 6.97
N ASN A 41 -1.76 -4.22 7.79
CA ASN A 41 -1.65 -5.31 8.77
C ASN A 41 -2.32 -5.00 10.11
N ASN A 42 -3.56 -4.51 10.08
CA ASN A 42 -4.42 -4.42 11.25
C ASN A 42 -5.06 -5.79 11.58
N SER A 43 -5.95 -5.84 12.58
CA SER A 43 -6.57 -7.08 13.06
C SER A 43 -7.15 -7.98 11.96
N VAL A 44 -7.89 -7.42 11.02
CA VAL A 44 -8.48 -8.13 9.87
C VAL A 44 -7.44 -8.39 8.78
N GLY A 45 -6.57 -7.42 8.54
CA GLY A 45 -5.51 -7.51 7.53
C GLY A 45 -4.51 -8.62 7.80
N TYR A 46 -4.22 -8.96 9.05
CA TYR A 46 -3.38 -10.12 9.38
C TYR A 46 -3.94 -11.42 8.83
N ALA A 47 -5.25 -11.66 8.99
CA ALA A 47 -5.88 -12.86 8.45
C ALA A 47 -5.80 -12.93 6.91
N VAL A 48 -5.95 -11.80 6.23
CA VAL A 48 -5.79 -11.70 4.77
C VAL A 48 -4.35 -11.99 4.36
N ILE A 49 -3.38 -11.40 5.05
CA ILE A 49 -1.94 -11.58 4.77
C ILE A 49 -1.54 -13.04 4.94
N ASP A 50 -1.96 -13.69 6.03
CA ASP A 50 -1.62 -15.09 6.30
C ASP A 50 -2.15 -16.00 5.20
N LYS A 51 -3.37 -15.78 4.73
CA LYS A 51 -3.94 -16.54 3.61
C LYS A 51 -3.19 -16.32 2.28
N ILE A 52 -2.77 -15.09 1.99
CA ILE A 52 -1.97 -14.78 0.80
C ILE A 52 -0.59 -15.47 0.88
N LYS A 53 0.02 -15.52 2.08
CA LYS A 53 1.29 -16.23 2.33
C LYS A 53 1.14 -17.73 2.20
N GLU A 54 0.11 -18.34 2.79
CA GLU A 54 -0.20 -19.77 2.66
C GLU A 54 -0.32 -20.21 1.21
N ARG A 55 -0.85 -19.33 0.34
CA ARG A 55 -0.96 -19.57 -1.11
C ARG A 55 0.33 -19.30 -1.89
N GLY A 56 1.40 -18.88 -1.22
CA GLY A 56 2.70 -18.62 -1.84
C GLY A 56 2.73 -17.43 -2.79
N TYR A 57 2.00 -16.33 -2.50
CA TYR A 57 2.09 -15.13 -3.32
C TYR A 57 3.50 -14.53 -3.24
N PRO A 58 4.24 -14.39 -4.35
CA PRO A 58 5.66 -14.10 -4.29
C PRO A 58 5.98 -12.62 -4.04
N ASN A 59 5.08 -11.69 -4.37
CA ASN A 59 5.34 -10.25 -4.34
C ASN A 59 4.46 -9.53 -3.29
N LEU A 60 4.55 -10.00 -2.04
CA LEU A 60 3.89 -9.37 -0.90
C LEU A 60 4.80 -8.30 -0.30
N TYR A 61 4.23 -7.14 0.04
CA TYR A 61 4.94 -6.06 0.70
C TYR A 61 5.30 -6.42 2.15
N TYR A 62 6.51 -6.06 2.57
CA TYR A 62 7.00 -6.19 3.94
C TYR A 62 7.53 -4.85 4.45
N SER A 63 7.35 -4.56 5.72
CA SER A 63 7.89 -3.39 6.42
C SER A 63 8.69 -3.79 7.64
N TYR A 64 9.61 -2.93 8.10
CA TYR A 64 10.31 -3.13 9.38
C TYR A 64 9.46 -2.66 10.56
N LYS A 65 9.63 -3.30 11.72
CA LYS A 65 8.98 -2.90 12.98
C LYS A 65 9.31 -1.48 13.42
N SER A 66 10.54 -1.02 13.14
CA SER A 66 11.07 0.26 13.62
C SER A 66 11.03 1.38 12.58
N SER A 67 10.91 1.03 11.31
CA SER A 67 10.83 1.97 10.20
C SER A 67 9.76 1.49 9.24
N HIS A 68 9.10 2.40 8.55
CA HIS A 68 8.16 2.06 7.48
C HIS A 68 8.87 1.88 6.14
N GLU A 69 10.15 1.53 6.18
CA GLU A 69 10.96 1.29 5.00
C GLU A 69 10.58 -0.03 4.32
N TYR A 70 10.65 -0.02 3.01
CA TYR A 70 10.45 -1.21 2.20
C TYR A 70 11.59 -2.21 2.42
N VAL A 71 11.24 -3.47 2.57
CA VAL A 71 12.18 -4.59 2.60
C VAL A 71 12.06 -5.33 1.28
N ASP A 72 13.13 -5.35 0.50
CA ASP A 72 13.16 -6.13 -0.72
C ASP A 72 13.10 -7.63 -0.37
N PRO A 73 12.08 -8.38 -0.82
CA PRO A 73 11.96 -9.80 -0.53
C PRO A 73 13.09 -10.66 -1.15
N ILE A 74 13.80 -10.12 -2.15
CA ILE A 74 14.88 -10.83 -2.88
C ILE A 74 16.21 -10.74 -2.14
N LEU A 75 16.49 -9.60 -1.48
CA LEU A 75 17.76 -9.36 -0.78
C LEU A 75 17.89 -10.02 0.60
N GLY A 76 16.93 -10.76 1.04
CA GLY A 76 16.95 -11.87 2.03
C GLY A 76 17.65 -11.71 3.38
N GLU A 77 18.54 -10.77 3.58
CA GLU A 77 19.44 -10.76 4.76
C GLU A 77 18.83 -10.24 6.07
N HIS A 78 17.63 -9.65 6.05
CA HIS A 78 17.01 -9.06 7.25
C HIS A 78 15.58 -9.53 7.55
N LYS A 79 15.23 -10.77 7.17
CA LYS A 79 13.87 -11.32 7.38
C LYS A 79 13.42 -11.42 8.83
N SER A 80 14.34 -11.42 9.81
CA SER A 80 13.99 -11.60 11.23
C SER A 80 13.15 -10.47 11.83
N ASN A 81 13.22 -9.26 11.25
CA ASN A 81 12.51 -8.06 11.74
C ASN A 81 11.45 -7.53 10.77
N ALA A 82 11.26 -8.18 9.62
CA ALA A 82 10.28 -7.77 8.63
C ALA A 82 8.87 -8.26 8.98
N ILE A 83 7.90 -7.37 8.89
CA ILE A 83 6.48 -7.69 9.08
C ILE A 83 5.79 -7.60 7.73
N ALA A 84 5.05 -8.66 7.37
CA ALA A 84 4.24 -8.64 6.16
C ALA A 84 3.14 -7.59 6.25
N GLY A 85 2.96 -6.84 5.15
CA GLY A 85 2.00 -5.76 5.07
C GLY A 85 2.49 -4.42 5.57
N PHE A 86 1.61 -3.43 5.53
CA PHE A 86 1.84 -2.05 5.95
C PHE A 86 1.25 -1.79 7.34
N THR A 87 2.05 -1.32 8.28
CA THR A 87 1.59 -1.00 9.64
C THR A 87 1.11 0.45 9.73
N THR A 88 -0.20 0.62 9.89
CA THR A 88 -0.79 1.93 10.21
C THR A 88 -0.74 2.19 11.71
N SER A 89 -0.17 3.31 12.09
CA SER A 89 -0.03 3.78 13.46
C SER A 89 -0.38 5.25 13.57
N SER A 90 -0.45 5.78 14.79
CA SER A 90 -0.61 7.22 15.03
C SER A 90 0.53 8.06 14.42
N LYS A 91 1.70 7.47 14.21
CA LYS A 91 2.86 8.11 13.59
C LYS A 91 2.85 7.98 12.07
N SER A 92 2.60 6.78 11.52
CA SER A 92 2.65 6.54 10.08
C SER A 92 1.46 7.10 9.32
N ARG A 93 0.26 7.09 9.91
CA ARG A 93 -0.96 7.58 9.26
C ARG A 93 -0.84 9.04 8.78
N PRO A 94 -0.41 10.02 9.61
CA PRO A 94 -0.21 11.39 9.12
C PRO A 94 0.82 11.50 7.99
N LEU A 95 1.89 10.69 8.03
CA LEU A 95 2.95 10.71 7.02
C LEU A 95 2.46 10.24 5.66
N ILE A 96 1.74 9.11 5.61
CA ILE A 96 1.23 8.59 4.32
C ILE A 96 0.11 9.48 3.76
N ILE A 97 -0.70 10.11 4.62
CA ILE A 97 -1.70 11.08 4.19
C ILE A 97 -1.03 12.33 3.61
N ALA A 98 0.00 12.85 4.27
CA ALA A 98 0.77 13.99 3.73
C ALA A 98 1.41 13.65 2.38
N LYS A 99 1.91 12.41 2.22
CA LYS A 99 2.47 11.94 0.96
C LYS A 99 1.42 11.85 -0.15
N MET A 100 0.26 11.32 0.15
CA MET A 100 -0.87 11.29 -0.80
C MET A 100 -1.30 12.71 -1.19
N GLU A 101 -1.40 13.62 -0.21
CA GLU A 101 -1.75 15.03 -0.44
C GLU A 101 -0.72 15.72 -1.36
N GLU A 102 0.58 15.49 -1.13
CA GLU A 102 1.65 15.95 -2.00
C GLU A 102 1.47 15.49 -3.45
N PHE A 103 1.17 14.19 -3.65
CA PHE A 103 0.95 13.64 -4.98
C PHE A 103 -0.28 14.23 -5.68
N ILE A 104 -1.36 14.45 -4.95
CA ILE A 104 -2.58 15.06 -5.50
C ILE A 104 -2.34 16.53 -5.85
N ARG A 105 -1.77 17.30 -4.93
CA ARG A 105 -1.47 18.73 -5.11
C ARG A 105 -0.55 18.97 -6.31
N ASN A 106 0.47 18.14 -6.47
CA ASN A 106 1.44 18.23 -7.56
C ASN A 106 0.97 17.52 -8.84
N LYS A 107 -0.28 17.03 -8.89
CA LYS A 107 -0.85 16.28 -10.03
C LYS A 107 -0.01 15.08 -10.47
N LEU A 108 0.66 14.43 -9.51
CA LEU A 108 1.51 13.27 -9.76
C LEU A 108 0.72 11.95 -9.77
N VAL A 109 -0.53 11.94 -9.32
CA VAL A 109 -1.40 10.76 -9.32
C VAL A 109 -2.67 11.06 -10.11
N LYS A 110 -3.10 10.11 -10.95
CA LYS A 110 -4.36 10.18 -11.68
C LYS A 110 -5.42 9.32 -10.99
N ILE A 111 -6.48 9.97 -10.55
CA ILE A 111 -7.59 9.36 -9.82
C ILE A 111 -8.84 9.45 -10.69
N TYR A 112 -9.43 8.30 -11.02
CA TYR A 112 -10.68 8.20 -11.78
C TYR A 112 -11.88 7.82 -10.91
N SER A 113 -11.63 7.47 -9.64
CA SER A 113 -12.65 7.00 -8.71
C SER A 113 -13.50 8.11 -8.13
N LYS A 114 -14.78 8.14 -8.47
CA LYS A 114 -15.76 9.02 -7.83
C LYS A 114 -15.95 8.66 -6.33
N ARG A 115 -15.82 7.38 -5.97
CA ARG A 115 -15.97 6.93 -4.57
C ARG A 115 -14.82 7.44 -3.70
N LEU A 116 -13.58 7.38 -4.20
CA LEU A 116 -12.43 7.95 -3.51
C LEU A 116 -12.56 9.46 -3.36
N TYR A 117 -13.04 10.15 -4.39
CA TYR A 117 -13.32 11.58 -4.31
C TYR A 117 -14.34 11.90 -3.21
N ASN A 118 -15.45 11.18 -3.14
CA ASN A 118 -16.46 11.38 -2.10
C ASN A 118 -15.90 11.12 -0.67
N GLU A 119 -14.97 10.17 -0.50
CA GLU A 119 -14.28 10.00 0.79
C GLU A 119 -13.38 11.21 1.11
N MET A 120 -12.69 11.78 0.13
CA MET A 120 -11.85 12.96 0.33
C MET A 120 -12.66 14.19 0.78
N GLU A 121 -13.89 14.38 0.28
CA GLU A 121 -14.76 15.50 0.69
C GLU A 121 -15.15 15.45 2.18
N THR A 122 -15.12 14.25 2.78
CA THR A 122 -15.49 14.03 4.18
C THR A 122 -14.30 13.70 5.07
N PHE A 123 -13.07 13.86 4.56
CA PHE A 123 -11.84 13.58 5.28
C PHE A 123 -11.25 14.86 5.86
N VAL A 124 -11.03 14.88 7.16
CA VAL A 124 -10.66 16.09 7.89
C VAL A 124 -9.53 15.85 8.89
N TRP A 125 -8.83 16.91 9.24
CA TRP A 125 -7.96 16.92 10.41
C TRP A 125 -8.80 17.24 11.66
N HIS A 126 -8.86 16.31 12.59
CA HIS A 126 -9.55 16.48 13.87
C HIS A 126 -8.60 16.15 15.02
N ASN A 127 -8.37 17.11 15.92
CA ASN A 127 -7.43 16.97 17.03
C ASN A 127 -6.02 16.49 16.60
N GLY A 128 -5.52 17.04 15.50
CA GLY A 128 -4.21 16.69 14.96
C GLY A 128 -4.12 15.31 14.28
N LYS A 129 -5.25 14.67 14.02
CA LYS A 129 -5.32 13.36 13.35
C LYS A 129 -6.13 13.43 12.06
N PRO A 130 -5.61 12.93 10.93
CA PRO A 130 -6.36 12.83 9.69
C PRO A 130 -7.34 11.64 9.77
N GLN A 131 -8.62 11.90 9.56
CA GLN A 131 -9.67 10.87 9.67
C GLN A 131 -10.93 11.26 8.91
N ALA A 132 -11.77 10.30 8.58
CA ALA A 132 -13.11 10.58 8.07
C ALA A 132 -13.98 11.25 9.15
N MET A 133 -14.89 12.11 8.72
CA MET A 133 -15.94 12.66 9.59
C MET A 133 -16.80 11.51 10.16
N LYS A 134 -17.44 11.76 11.31
CA LYS A 134 -18.30 10.76 11.95
C LYS A 134 -19.35 10.22 10.97
N LYS A 135 -19.50 8.90 10.92
CA LYS A 135 -20.37 8.12 10.01
C LYS A 135 -19.85 7.97 8.57
N TYR A 136 -18.67 8.47 8.25
CA TYR A 136 -18.02 8.26 6.97
C TYR A 136 -16.84 7.30 7.13
N ASN A 137 -16.39 6.74 6.01
CA ASN A 137 -15.25 5.82 5.94
C ASN A 137 -14.09 6.51 5.20
N ASP A 138 -12.88 6.01 5.43
CA ASP A 138 -11.66 6.45 4.73
C ASP A 138 -10.84 5.28 4.16
N ASP A 139 -11.50 4.16 3.89
CA ASP A 139 -10.84 2.93 3.42
C ASP A 139 -10.11 3.14 2.09
N LEU A 140 -10.75 3.83 1.13
CA LEU A 140 -10.15 4.12 -0.16
C LEU A 140 -9.03 5.16 -0.05
N ILE A 141 -9.17 6.14 0.84
CA ILE A 141 -8.13 7.12 1.14
C ILE A 141 -6.91 6.40 1.71
N MET A 142 -7.10 5.51 2.68
CA MET A 142 -6.00 4.74 3.27
C MET A 142 -5.32 3.84 2.25
N ALA A 143 -6.08 3.13 1.43
CA ALA A 143 -5.53 2.31 0.35
C ALA A 143 -4.73 3.16 -0.65
N CYS A 144 -5.23 4.33 -1.04
CA CYS A 144 -4.53 5.27 -1.91
C CYS A 144 -3.25 5.80 -1.26
N ALA A 145 -3.32 6.20 0.01
CA ALA A 145 -2.17 6.74 0.75
C ALA A 145 -1.05 5.69 0.92
N ILE A 146 -1.41 4.45 1.25
CA ILE A 146 -0.46 3.33 1.30
C ILE A 146 0.15 3.10 -0.08
N GLY A 147 -0.67 3.11 -1.14
CA GLY A 147 -0.18 2.96 -2.52
C GLY A 147 0.81 4.04 -2.93
N CYS A 148 0.56 5.31 -2.60
CA CYS A 148 1.48 6.42 -2.84
C CYS A 148 2.80 6.24 -2.09
N TRP A 149 2.74 5.80 -0.84
CA TRP A 149 3.91 5.55 0.01
C TRP A 149 4.77 4.40 -0.52
N VAL A 150 4.15 3.25 -0.74
CA VAL A 150 4.84 2.03 -1.20
C VAL A 150 5.46 2.21 -2.58
N ARG A 151 4.80 2.97 -3.44
CA ARG A 151 5.31 3.27 -4.80
C ARG A 151 6.67 3.96 -4.76
N ASP A 152 6.84 4.98 -3.97
CA ASP A 152 8.11 5.73 -3.90
C ASP A 152 9.24 4.83 -3.41
N MET A 153 8.96 4.03 -2.39
CA MET A 153 9.95 3.11 -1.83
C MET A 153 10.32 2.00 -2.81
N ALA A 154 9.34 1.43 -3.51
CA ALA A 154 9.59 0.42 -4.54
C ALA A 154 10.41 0.96 -5.72
N PHE A 155 10.18 2.22 -6.08
CA PHE A 155 10.92 2.90 -7.15
C PHE A 155 12.39 3.16 -6.75
N GLU A 156 12.62 3.61 -5.52
CA GLU A 156 13.99 3.82 -5.01
C GLU A 156 14.77 2.51 -4.84
N ALA A 157 14.11 1.44 -4.40
CA ALA A 157 14.71 0.11 -4.33
C ALA A 157 15.10 -0.40 -5.73
N GLY A 158 14.23 -0.23 -6.73
CA GLY A 158 14.52 -0.62 -8.11
C GLY A 158 15.69 0.15 -8.73
N LYS A 159 15.83 1.44 -8.43
CA LYS A 159 16.99 2.24 -8.88
C LYS A 159 18.28 1.71 -8.29
N ARG A 160 18.33 1.44 -6.98
CA ARG A 160 19.52 0.91 -6.29
C ARG A 160 19.96 -0.43 -6.87
N ASP A 161 19.03 -1.33 -7.18
CA ASP A 161 19.32 -2.62 -7.79
C ASP A 161 19.93 -2.47 -9.19
N ILE A 162 19.43 -1.55 -10.00
CA ILE A 162 19.99 -1.25 -11.34
C ILE A 162 21.40 -0.66 -11.23
N GLU A 163 21.63 0.28 -10.30
CA GLU A 163 22.96 0.87 -10.08
C GLU A 163 23.95 -0.17 -9.57
N PHE A 164 23.53 -1.04 -8.65
CA PHE A 164 24.36 -2.14 -8.15
C PHE A 164 24.75 -3.11 -9.26
N LYS A 165 23.81 -3.54 -10.10
CA LYS A 165 24.10 -4.40 -11.26
C LYS A 165 25.03 -3.74 -12.27
N LYS A 166 24.90 -2.43 -12.51
CA LYS A 166 25.82 -1.68 -13.38
C LYS A 166 27.24 -1.58 -12.80
N ALA A 167 27.37 -1.50 -11.48
CA ALA A 167 28.69 -1.44 -10.82
C ALA A 167 29.43 -2.79 -10.77
N MET A 168 28.71 -3.89 -11.02
CA MET A 168 29.30 -5.24 -11.05
C MET A 168 29.69 -5.71 -12.47
N LEU A 169 29.38 -4.93 -13.49
CA LEU A 169 29.77 -5.16 -14.90
C LEU A 169 31.00 -4.33 -15.28
#